data_ea3c4ec8d84df78b60a78ed8a8d0ad53
#
_entry.id   ea3c4ec8d84df78b60a78ed8a8d0ad53
#
_cell.length_a   1.000
_cell.length_b   1.000
_cell.length_c   1.000
_cell.angle_alpha   90.00
_cell.angle_beta   90.00
_cell.angle_gamma   90.00
#
_symmetry.space_group_name_H-M   'P 1'
#
loop_
_entity.id
_entity.type
_entity.pdbx_description
1 polymer ?
#
loop_
_entity_poly.entity_id
_entity_poly.type
_entity_poly.pdbx_seq_one_letter_code
_entity_poly.pdbx_strand_id
1 'polypeptide(L)'
;MNKRETSALQKYVSAASYSLNDKLRRGESLSEAEQRWTKRLDKALDKLPVYEGTVYRSLSSDMIPDKAAFLAVHEVDAIVTYDAYTSTSTEVYDSDMDIQLVIQSKTGRDMRGINTIEKEILFKRESRFIVDRKEGNTIWLTEI
;
A
#
# COMPACT_ATOMS: atom_id res chain seq x y z
N MET A 1 12.63 -13.30 -12.70
CA MET A 1 12.91 -12.83 -11.33
C MET A 1 13.95 -13.72 -10.70
N ASN A 2 14.97 -13.17 -10.07
CA ASN A 2 16.03 -13.94 -9.44
C ASN A 2 15.67 -14.31 -7.99
N LYS A 3 16.53 -15.15 -7.34
CA LYS A 3 16.28 -15.62 -5.97
C LYS A 3 16.23 -14.48 -4.94
N ARG A 4 17.07 -13.45 -5.11
CA ARG A 4 17.12 -12.31 -4.19
C ARG A 4 15.84 -11.48 -4.26
N GLU A 5 15.32 -11.30 -5.46
CA GLU A 5 14.06 -10.58 -5.68
C GLU A 5 12.87 -11.37 -5.12
N THR A 6 12.82 -12.67 -5.37
CA THR A 6 11.79 -13.55 -4.79
C THR A 6 11.84 -13.53 -3.27
N SER A 7 13.05 -13.61 -2.68
CA SER A 7 13.22 -13.52 -1.22
C SER A 7 12.76 -12.18 -0.67
N ALA A 8 13.02 -11.08 -1.38
CA ALA A 8 12.57 -9.76 -0.95
C ALA A 8 11.03 -9.68 -0.89
N LEU A 9 10.33 -10.27 -1.87
CA LEU A 9 8.87 -10.34 -1.87
C LEU A 9 8.34 -11.23 -0.74
N GLN A 10 8.95 -12.39 -0.55
CA GLN A 10 8.56 -13.32 0.52
C GLN A 10 8.74 -12.71 1.89
N LYS A 11 9.84 -11.96 2.10
CA LYS A 11 10.08 -11.23 3.34
C LYS A 11 9.03 -10.14 3.54
N TYR A 12 8.59 -9.47 2.48
CA TYR A 12 7.57 -8.44 2.57
C TYR A 12 6.23 -8.99 3.06
N VAL A 13 5.81 -10.17 2.60
CA VAL A 13 4.54 -10.77 3.06
C VAL A 13 4.61 -11.34 4.47
N SER A 14 5.78 -11.29 5.11
CA SER A 14 5.96 -11.61 6.52
C SER A 14 5.71 -10.39 7.41
N ALA A 15 5.72 -10.60 8.74
CA ALA A 15 5.56 -9.51 9.70
C ALA A 15 6.67 -8.44 9.64
N ALA A 16 7.81 -8.72 8.99
CA ALA A 16 8.91 -7.77 8.84
C ALA A 16 8.53 -6.50 8.10
N SER A 17 7.50 -6.55 7.23
CA SER A 17 7.02 -5.38 6.49
C SER A 17 6.41 -4.30 7.38
N TYR A 18 5.85 -4.65 8.52
CA TYR A 18 5.24 -3.68 9.44
C TYR A 18 6.25 -2.65 9.93
N SER A 19 7.42 -3.10 10.37
CA SER A 19 8.48 -2.19 10.83
C SER A 19 9.03 -1.33 9.69
N LEU A 20 9.23 -1.93 8.52
CA LEU A 20 9.71 -1.20 7.34
C LEU A 20 8.74 -0.09 6.94
N ASN A 21 7.46 -0.42 6.79
CA ASN A 21 6.45 0.55 6.38
C ASN A 21 6.25 1.66 7.42
N ASP A 22 6.36 1.34 8.69
CA ASP A 22 6.28 2.32 9.77
C ASP A 22 7.41 3.34 9.66
N LYS A 23 8.64 2.89 9.43
CA LYS A 23 9.80 3.78 9.21
C LYS A 23 9.61 4.65 7.96
N LEU A 24 9.12 4.08 6.86
CA LEU A 24 8.87 4.83 5.63
C LEU A 24 7.83 5.93 5.84
N ARG A 25 6.75 5.64 6.57
CA ARG A 25 5.70 6.62 6.89
C ARG A 25 6.21 7.76 7.74
N ARG A 26 7.13 7.49 8.66
CA ARG A 26 7.71 8.49 9.58
C ARG A 26 8.89 9.23 8.97
N GLY A 27 9.36 8.84 7.79
CA GLY A 27 10.56 9.41 7.20
C GLY A 27 11.83 9.08 7.97
N GLU A 28 11.85 7.99 8.71
CA GLU A 28 13.02 7.55 9.46
C GLU A 28 14.09 6.95 8.55
N SER A 29 15.35 7.07 8.95
CA SER A 29 16.46 6.47 8.22
C SER A 29 16.38 4.95 8.26
N LEU A 30 16.60 4.32 7.11
CA LEU A 30 16.67 2.87 6.99
C LEU A 30 18.08 2.37 7.29
N SER A 31 18.18 1.21 7.93
CA SER A 31 19.45 0.50 8.08
C SER A 31 19.98 0.07 6.71
N GLU A 32 21.28 -0.29 6.64
CA GLU A 32 21.87 -0.79 5.39
C GLU A 32 21.12 -2.03 4.88
N ALA A 33 20.73 -2.93 5.77
CA ALA A 33 19.96 -4.12 5.42
C ALA A 33 18.58 -3.76 4.85
N GLU A 34 17.91 -2.78 5.46
CA GLU A 34 16.61 -2.30 4.97
C GLU A 34 16.72 -1.59 3.62
N GLN A 35 17.80 -0.82 3.41
CA GLN A 35 18.08 -0.18 2.13
C GLN A 35 18.28 -1.22 1.01
N ARG A 36 19.02 -2.29 1.28
CA ARG A 36 19.20 -3.38 0.33
C ARG A 36 17.88 -4.08 0.04
N TRP A 37 17.10 -4.32 1.07
CA TRP A 37 15.79 -4.98 0.92
C TRP A 37 14.84 -4.14 0.07
N THR A 38 14.69 -2.85 0.36
CA THR A 38 13.80 -1.97 -0.42
C THR A 38 14.24 -1.85 -1.87
N LYS A 39 15.54 -1.79 -2.13
CA LYS A 39 16.07 -1.74 -3.49
C LYS A 39 15.70 -3.01 -4.29
N ARG A 40 15.84 -4.17 -3.65
CA ARG A 40 15.47 -5.45 -4.27
C ARG A 40 13.96 -5.58 -4.42
N LEU A 41 13.22 -5.13 -3.42
CA LEU A 41 11.77 -5.17 -3.42
C LEU A 41 11.19 -4.29 -4.55
N ASP A 42 11.70 -3.08 -4.72
CA ASP A 42 11.26 -2.20 -5.79
C ASP A 42 11.50 -2.82 -7.18
N LYS A 43 12.66 -3.45 -7.37
CA LYS A 43 12.96 -4.16 -8.62
C LYS A 43 12.06 -5.36 -8.84
N ALA A 44 11.81 -6.12 -7.79
CA ALA A 44 10.96 -7.30 -7.85
C ALA A 44 9.52 -6.91 -8.21
N LEU A 45 9.00 -5.86 -7.58
CA LEU A 45 7.66 -5.37 -7.87
C LEU A 45 7.51 -4.95 -9.34
N ASP A 46 8.53 -4.33 -9.93
CA ASP A 46 8.50 -3.93 -11.35
C ASP A 46 8.39 -5.13 -12.30
N LYS A 47 8.72 -6.32 -11.83
CA LYS A 47 8.63 -7.56 -12.62
C LYS A 47 7.31 -8.30 -12.45
N LEU A 48 6.49 -7.90 -11.49
CA LEU A 48 5.17 -8.49 -11.29
C LEU A 48 4.15 -7.86 -12.25
N PRO A 49 3.08 -8.60 -12.60
CA PRO A 49 2.02 -8.04 -13.44
C PRO A 49 1.38 -6.82 -12.79
N VAL A 50 1.02 -5.83 -13.59
CA VAL A 50 0.19 -4.72 -13.12
C VAL A 50 -1.25 -5.17 -12.99
N TYR A 51 -1.97 -4.56 -12.07
CA TYR A 51 -3.40 -4.76 -11.89
C TYR A 51 -4.14 -3.46 -12.16
N GLU A 52 -4.98 -3.46 -13.15
CA GLU A 52 -5.87 -2.34 -13.48
C GLU A 52 -7.27 -2.68 -12.98
N GLY A 53 -7.82 -1.85 -12.11
CA GLY A 53 -9.15 -2.05 -11.57
C GLY A 53 -9.28 -1.57 -10.14
N THR A 54 -10.42 -1.87 -9.54
CA THR A 54 -10.75 -1.42 -8.19
C THR A 54 -10.11 -2.33 -7.15
N VAL A 55 -9.43 -1.73 -6.19
CA VAL A 55 -8.86 -2.42 -5.03
C VAL A 55 -9.28 -1.70 -3.76
N TYR A 56 -9.14 -2.37 -2.62
CA TYR A 56 -9.68 -1.91 -1.34
C TYR A 56 -8.65 -2.00 -0.25
N ARG A 57 -8.70 -1.04 0.69
CA ARG A 57 -7.92 -1.07 1.92
C ARG A 57 -8.77 -0.59 3.08
N SER A 58 -8.86 -1.40 4.10
CA SER A 58 -9.56 -1.07 5.34
C SER A 58 -8.55 -0.67 6.40
N LEU A 59 -8.77 0.45 7.08
CA LEU A 59 -7.87 0.99 8.09
C LEU A 59 -8.58 1.10 9.43
N SER A 60 -7.99 0.53 10.48
CA SER A 60 -8.45 0.72 11.85
C SER A 60 -7.81 1.95 12.48
N SER A 61 -8.39 2.44 13.59
CA SER A 61 -7.82 3.55 14.36
C SER A 61 -6.43 3.25 14.90
N ASP A 62 -6.09 1.98 15.12
CA ASP A 62 -4.74 1.55 15.54
C ASP A 62 -3.68 1.81 14.47
N MET A 63 -4.07 1.83 13.20
CA MET A 63 -3.18 2.09 12.07
C MET A 63 -3.01 3.58 11.78
N ILE A 64 -3.89 4.41 12.33
CA ILE A 64 -3.96 5.84 12.04
C ILE A 64 -3.86 6.60 13.36
N PRO A 65 -2.68 7.19 13.67
CA PRO A 65 -2.49 7.92 14.93
C PRO A 65 -3.46 9.08 15.13
N ASP A 66 -3.85 9.76 14.04
CA ASP A 66 -4.78 10.87 14.07
C ASP A 66 -5.76 10.76 12.90
N LYS A 67 -6.94 10.22 13.18
CA LYS A 67 -7.98 10.02 12.18
C LYS A 67 -8.47 11.34 11.57
N ALA A 68 -8.63 12.38 12.39
CA ALA A 68 -9.08 13.68 11.91
C ALA A 68 -8.06 14.30 10.94
N ALA A 69 -6.77 14.21 11.25
CA ALA A 69 -5.71 14.69 10.37
C ALA A 69 -5.67 13.89 9.08
N PHE A 70 -5.83 12.56 9.16
CA PHE A 70 -5.87 11.69 7.98
C PHE A 70 -7.02 12.10 7.05
N LEU A 71 -8.20 12.27 7.59
CA LEU A 71 -9.37 12.71 6.80
C LEU A 71 -9.18 14.11 6.22
N ALA A 72 -8.53 15.00 6.97
CA ALA A 72 -8.31 16.39 6.53
C ALA A 72 -7.40 16.49 5.30
N VAL A 73 -6.37 15.64 5.21
CA VAL A 73 -5.47 15.65 4.03
C VAL A 73 -6.08 14.94 2.83
N HIS A 74 -7.15 14.17 3.02
CA HIS A 74 -7.86 13.47 1.95
C HIS A 74 -9.08 14.28 1.48
N GLU A 75 -8.88 15.56 1.21
CA GLU A 75 -9.94 16.40 0.63
C GLU A 75 -10.12 16.08 -0.86
N VAL A 76 -11.34 16.23 -1.36
CA VAL A 76 -11.65 16.01 -2.79
C VAL A 76 -10.74 16.90 -3.64
N ASP A 77 -10.21 16.33 -4.71
CA ASP A 77 -9.24 16.89 -5.65
C ASP A 77 -7.81 17.03 -5.10
N ALA A 78 -7.57 16.71 -3.82
CA ALA A 78 -6.21 16.67 -3.29
C ALA A 78 -5.42 15.50 -3.87
N ILE A 79 -4.10 15.72 -4.02
CA ILE A 79 -3.16 14.66 -4.37
C ILE A 79 -2.49 14.21 -3.08
N VAL A 80 -2.56 12.92 -2.80
CA VAL A 80 -1.92 12.31 -1.64
C VAL A 80 -0.80 11.37 -2.10
N THR A 81 0.29 11.36 -1.34
CA THR A 81 1.42 10.45 -1.57
C THR A 81 1.54 9.52 -0.37
N TYR A 82 1.57 8.23 -0.64
CA TYR A 82 1.80 7.23 0.40
C TYR A 82 3.27 6.82 0.34
N ASP A 83 4.04 7.24 1.33
CA ASP A 83 5.50 7.05 1.37
C ASP A 83 5.90 5.58 1.53
N ALA A 84 5.07 4.81 2.21
CA ALA A 84 5.28 3.37 2.41
C ALA A 84 4.65 2.56 1.26
N TYR A 85 5.02 1.29 1.18
CA TYR A 85 4.29 0.34 0.34
C TYR A 85 2.86 0.24 0.85
N THR A 86 1.89 0.21 -0.05
CA THR A 86 0.47 0.17 0.31
C THR A 86 -0.14 -1.14 -0.15
N SER A 87 -0.44 -1.99 0.81
CA SER A 87 -1.13 -3.26 0.57
C SER A 87 -2.62 -3.01 0.41
N THR A 88 -3.18 -3.57 -0.65
CA THR A 88 -4.61 -3.54 -0.92
C THR A 88 -5.09 -4.94 -1.27
N SER A 89 -6.39 -5.09 -1.41
CA SER A 89 -7.01 -6.36 -1.79
C SER A 89 -8.00 -6.15 -2.93
N THR A 90 -8.18 -7.17 -3.75
CA THR A 90 -9.23 -7.17 -4.78
C THR A 90 -10.62 -7.30 -4.17
N GLU A 91 -10.73 -7.62 -2.88
CA GLU A 91 -11.99 -7.76 -2.15
C GLU A 91 -11.96 -6.94 -0.86
N VAL A 92 -13.13 -6.50 -0.41
CA VAL A 92 -13.28 -5.87 0.91
C VAL A 92 -13.27 -6.96 1.98
N TYR A 93 -12.29 -6.91 2.90
CA TYR A 93 -12.19 -7.88 3.99
C TYR A 93 -12.89 -7.43 5.27
N ASP A 94 -12.73 -6.17 5.66
CA ASP A 94 -13.19 -5.65 6.94
C ASP A 94 -14.01 -4.38 6.73
N SER A 95 -15.27 -4.56 6.32
CA SER A 95 -16.17 -3.42 6.05
C SER A 95 -16.51 -2.60 7.30
N ASP A 96 -16.27 -3.15 8.50
CA ASP A 96 -16.54 -2.48 9.78
C ASP A 96 -15.37 -1.65 10.31
N MET A 97 -14.25 -1.61 9.59
CA MET A 97 -13.09 -0.80 9.95
C MET A 97 -13.41 0.70 9.87
N ASP A 98 -12.65 1.51 10.62
CA ASP A 98 -12.88 2.95 10.77
C ASP A 98 -12.83 3.74 9.47
N ILE A 99 -11.90 3.37 8.57
CA ILE A 99 -11.76 4.04 7.26
C ILE A 99 -11.69 2.99 6.16
N GLN A 100 -12.39 3.27 5.07
CA GLN A 100 -12.36 2.44 3.87
C GLN A 100 -11.76 3.25 2.72
N LEU A 101 -10.74 2.71 2.07
CA LEU A 101 -10.19 3.25 0.83
C LEU A 101 -10.66 2.40 -0.34
N VAL A 102 -11.23 3.04 -1.35
CA VAL A 102 -11.62 2.42 -2.62
C VAL A 102 -10.73 3.02 -3.69
N ILE A 103 -9.84 2.23 -4.27
CA ILE A 103 -8.75 2.74 -5.09
C ILE A 103 -8.85 2.19 -6.51
N GLN A 104 -8.81 3.10 -7.51
CA GLN A 104 -8.63 2.69 -8.90
C GLN A 104 -7.14 2.54 -9.18
N SER A 105 -6.72 1.30 -9.33
CA SER A 105 -5.33 0.94 -9.59
C SER A 105 -5.02 1.01 -11.08
N LYS A 106 -3.84 1.56 -11.40
CA LYS A 106 -3.26 1.52 -12.75
C LYS A 106 -2.00 0.67 -12.79
N THR A 107 -1.15 0.81 -11.78
CA THR A 107 0.16 0.14 -11.73
C THR A 107 0.41 -0.64 -10.44
N GLY A 108 -0.61 -0.84 -9.62
CA GLY A 108 -0.52 -1.73 -8.47
C GLY A 108 -0.05 -3.11 -8.92
N ARG A 109 0.79 -3.76 -8.12
CA ARG A 109 1.43 -5.02 -8.53
C ARG A 109 0.70 -6.21 -7.95
N ASP A 110 0.45 -7.19 -8.82
CA ASP A 110 -0.30 -8.38 -8.46
C ASP A 110 0.59 -9.34 -7.66
N MET A 111 0.29 -9.46 -6.36
CA MET A 111 1.02 -10.33 -5.43
C MET A 111 0.38 -11.70 -5.26
N ARG A 112 -0.69 -12.01 -5.99
CA ARG A 112 -1.43 -13.27 -5.79
C ARG A 112 -0.61 -14.52 -6.07
N GLY A 113 0.43 -14.42 -6.91
CA GLY A 113 1.36 -15.52 -7.15
C GLY A 113 2.40 -15.71 -6.04
N ILE A 114 2.62 -14.69 -5.19
CA ILE A 114 3.56 -14.72 -4.07
C ILE A 114 2.80 -14.96 -2.76
N ASN A 115 1.72 -14.18 -2.54
CA ASN A 115 0.84 -14.33 -1.38
C ASN A 115 -0.39 -15.13 -1.81
N THR A 116 -0.39 -16.42 -1.50
CA THR A 116 -1.46 -17.33 -1.95
C THR A 116 -2.68 -17.31 -1.02
N ILE A 117 -2.57 -16.67 0.15
CA ILE A 117 -3.63 -16.59 1.15
C ILE A 117 -4.52 -15.38 0.89
N GLU A 118 -3.92 -14.22 0.60
CA GLU A 118 -4.62 -12.97 0.37
C GLU A 118 -4.60 -12.61 -1.11
N LYS A 119 -5.65 -11.94 -1.56
CA LYS A 119 -5.76 -11.42 -2.93
C LYS A 119 -5.11 -10.05 -3.00
N GLU A 120 -3.81 -10.00 -2.71
CA GLU A 120 -3.07 -8.76 -2.51
C GLU A 120 -2.64 -8.11 -3.82
N ILE A 121 -2.89 -6.81 -3.89
CA ILE A 121 -2.32 -5.90 -4.88
C ILE A 121 -1.50 -4.88 -4.10
N LEU A 122 -0.21 -4.82 -4.38
CA LEU A 122 0.74 -3.98 -3.64
C LEU A 122 1.17 -2.78 -4.47
N PHE A 123 0.91 -1.58 -3.95
CA PHE A 123 1.44 -0.35 -4.53
C PHE A 123 2.87 -0.14 -4.05
N LYS A 124 3.72 0.28 -4.96
CA LYS A 124 5.10 0.65 -4.65
C LYS A 124 5.11 1.85 -3.70
N ARG A 125 6.18 1.98 -2.93
CA ARG A 125 6.38 3.17 -2.08
C ARG A 125 6.36 4.44 -2.93
N GLU A 126 5.93 5.54 -2.31
CA GLU A 126 5.81 6.85 -2.94
C GLU A 126 4.74 6.93 -4.05
N SER A 127 3.79 6.00 -4.07
CA SER A 127 2.67 6.04 -4.99
C SER A 127 1.75 7.23 -4.68
N ARG A 128 1.19 7.82 -5.73
CA ARG A 128 0.38 9.02 -5.65
C ARG A 128 -1.03 8.76 -6.13
N PHE A 129 -1.97 9.41 -5.49
CA PHE A 129 -3.39 9.25 -5.78
C PHE A 129 -4.10 10.61 -5.73
N ILE A 130 -5.12 10.78 -6.56
CA ILE A 130 -6.04 11.90 -6.44
C ILE A 130 -7.29 11.43 -5.70
N VAL A 131 -7.80 12.27 -4.80
CA VAL A 131 -9.05 12.00 -4.08
C VAL A 131 -10.22 12.40 -4.97
N ASP A 132 -11.00 11.40 -5.41
CA ASP A 132 -12.16 11.63 -6.29
C ASP A 132 -13.41 11.98 -5.51
N ARG A 133 -13.58 11.35 -4.35
CA ARG A 133 -14.79 11.47 -3.56
C ARG A 133 -14.50 11.10 -2.11
N LYS A 134 -15.23 11.71 -1.20
CA LYS A 134 -15.19 11.38 0.23
C LYS A 134 -16.61 11.42 0.78
N GLU A 135 -17.03 10.36 1.44
CA GLU A 135 -18.36 10.23 2.02
C GLU A 135 -18.25 9.49 3.35
N GLY A 136 -18.49 10.20 4.45
CA GLY A 136 -18.27 9.65 5.77
C GLY A 136 -16.81 9.24 5.95
N ASN A 137 -16.57 7.96 6.26
CA ASN A 137 -15.23 7.40 6.44
C ASN A 137 -14.75 6.62 5.20
N THR A 138 -15.44 6.73 4.09
CA THR A 138 -15.03 6.09 2.83
C THR A 138 -14.43 7.14 1.89
N ILE A 139 -13.26 6.80 1.34
CA ILE A 139 -12.51 7.68 0.45
C ILE A 139 -12.25 6.95 -0.86
N TRP A 140 -12.62 7.57 -1.97
CA TRP A 140 -12.35 7.04 -3.31
C TRP A 140 -11.15 7.74 -3.91
N LEU A 141 -10.18 6.94 -4.36
CA LEU A 141 -8.90 7.39 -4.87
C LEU A 141 -8.67 6.84 -6.27
N THR A 142 -7.99 7.60 -7.11
CA THR A 142 -7.46 7.11 -8.39
C THR A 142 -5.96 7.30 -8.42
N GLU A 143 -5.23 6.26 -8.76
CA GLU A 143 -3.78 6.33 -8.95
C GLU A 143 -3.42 7.27 -10.10
N ILE A 144 -2.41 8.09 -9.91
CA ILE A 144 -1.93 9.03 -10.94
C ILE A 144 -0.47 8.79 -11.30
#